data_ed82cbb83340e5affee6048c720cde9f
#
_entry.id   ed82cbb83340e5affee6048c720cde9f
#
_cell.length_a   1.000
_cell.length_b   1.000
_cell.length_c   1.000
_cell.angle_alpha   90.00
_cell.angle_beta   90.00
_cell.angle_gamma   90.00
#
_symmetry.space_group_name_H-M   'P 1'
#
loop_
_entity.id
_entity.type
_entity.pdbx_description
1 polymer ?
#
loop_
_entity_poly.entity_id
_entity_poly.type
_entity_poly.pdbx_seq_one_letter_code
_entity_poly.pdbx_strand_id
1 'polypeptide(L)'
;MTRIVFALLATLLLGSAAQAAGPVAAGACGSQAKVPADQRVTNTARWTTASEANTFGYDVYRGDSEDGKFVRITKKPVLGNGTTSETHKYEFVDDTIDPCKEYWYYVEEITTSGERAKFTTVFKAKAKRNPDGTPADAKPAADKKGH
;
A
#
# COMPACT_ATOMS: atom_id res chain seq x y z
N MET A 1 -25.86 -75.10 14.31
CA MET A 1 -25.09 -74.14 15.15
C MET A 1 -24.30 -73.28 14.23
N THR A 2 -24.84 -72.09 13.78
CA THR A 2 -24.24 -71.22 12.83
C THR A 2 -23.76 -69.96 13.55
N ARG A 3 -22.45 -69.77 13.64
CA ARG A 3 -21.82 -68.53 14.23
C ARG A 3 -21.67 -67.46 13.16
N ILE A 4 -22.42 -66.38 13.31
CA ILE A 4 -22.30 -65.17 12.50
C ILE A 4 -21.24 -64.29 13.13
N VAL A 5 -20.15 -64.05 12.39
CA VAL A 5 -19.09 -63.09 12.76
C VAL A 5 -19.42 -61.76 12.16
N PHE A 6 -19.74 -60.77 12.98
CA PHE A 6 -19.88 -59.38 12.57
C PHE A 6 -18.50 -58.73 12.47
N ALA A 7 -18.05 -58.36 11.26
CA ALA A 7 -16.88 -57.55 11.07
C ALA A 7 -17.30 -56.08 11.18
N LEU A 8 -16.82 -55.40 12.23
CA LEU A 8 -16.94 -53.92 12.34
C LEU A 8 -15.92 -53.25 11.43
N LEU A 9 -16.39 -52.61 10.39
CA LEU A 9 -15.57 -51.74 9.56
C LEU A 9 -15.51 -50.36 10.21
N ALA A 10 -14.40 -50.02 10.86
CA ALA A 10 -14.14 -48.67 11.37
C ALA A 10 -13.63 -47.78 10.24
N THR A 11 -14.48 -46.90 9.72
CA THR A 11 -14.10 -45.83 8.76
C THR A 11 -13.43 -44.70 9.51
N LEU A 12 -12.11 -44.58 9.34
CA LEU A 12 -11.31 -43.43 9.82
C LEU A 12 -11.55 -42.23 8.93
N LEU A 13 -12.37 -41.28 9.39
CA LEU A 13 -12.53 -39.96 8.75
C LEU A 13 -11.30 -39.10 9.09
N LEU A 14 -10.35 -39.00 8.13
CA LEU A 14 -9.31 -37.98 8.21
C LEU A 14 -9.96 -36.62 7.93
N GLY A 15 -10.32 -35.90 8.98
CA GLY A 15 -10.70 -34.50 8.90
C GLY A 15 -9.45 -33.65 8.59
N SER A 16 -9.34 -33.16 7.35
CA SER A 16 -8.39 -32.11 7.02
C SER A 16 -8.78 -30.83 7.74
N ALA A 17 -8.09 -30.50 8.82
CA ALA A 17 -8.20 -29.20 9.45
C ALA A 17 -7.61 -28.15 8.48
N ALA A 18 -8.48 -27.39 7.83
CA ALA A 18 -8.06 -26.19 7.13
C ALA A 18 -7.51 -25.21 8.19
N GLN A 19 -6.19 -25.06 8.23
CA GLN A 19 -5.57 -24.03 9.05
C GLN A 19 -5.97 -22.68 8.47
N ALA A 20 -6.83 -21.96 9.18
CA ALA A 20 -7.11 -20.57 8.89
C ALA A 20 -5.79 -19.79 9.02
N ALA A 21 -5.35 -19.17 7.93
CA ALA A 21 -4.20 -18.28 7.99
C ALA A 21 -4.49 -17.22 9.06
N GLY A 22 -3.62 -17.13 10.06
CA GLY A 22 -3.73 -16.15 11.14
C GLY A 22 -3.74 -14.72 10.58
N PRO A 23 -4.15 -13.72 11.37
CA PRO A 23 -4.17 -12.33 10.95
C PRO A 23 -2.76 -11.92 10.53
N VAL A 24 -2.67 -11.23 9.36
CA VAL A 24 -1.40 -10.67 8.88
C VAL A 24 -0.96 -9.57 9.85
N ALA A 25 0.26 -9.68 10.37
CA ALA A 25 0.79 -8.68 11.29
C ALA A 25 0.90 -7.31 10.59
N ALA A 26 0.50 -6.25 11.29
CA ALA A 26 0.64 -4.88 10.80
C ALA A 26 2.13 -4.59 10.51
N GLY A 27 2.42 -4.07 9.30
CA GLY A 27 3.78 -3.77 8.86
C GLY A 27 4.61 -4.96 8.39
N ALA A 28 4.03 -6.16 8.26
CA ALA A 28 4.69 -7.26 7.56
C ALA A 28 4.90 -6.93 6.08
N CYS A 29 5.91 -7.54 5.46
CA CYS A 29 6.11 -7.45 4.01
C CYS A 29 4.94 -8.08 3.26
N GLY A 30 4.65 -7.56 2.08
CA GLY A 30 3.59 -8.04 1.21
C GLY A 30 2.31 -7.21 1.26
N SER A 31 1.23 -7.79 0.76
CA SER A 31 -0.07 -7.12 0.66
C SER A 31 -0.71 -6.87 2.02
N GLN A 32 -1.11 -5.63 2.26
CA GLN A 32 -1.83 -5.22 3.47
C GLN A 32 -3.36 -5.33 3.36
N ALA A 33 -3.89 -5.99 2.32
CA ALA A 33 -5.34 -6.06 2.09
C ALA A 33 -6.12 -6.66 3.27
N LYS A 34 -5.50 -7.55 4.04
CA LYS A 34 -6.10 -8.19 5.23
C LYS A 34 -5.76 -7.47 6.55
N VAL A 35 -4.96 -6.41 6.50
CA VAL A 35 -4.65 -5.57 7.66
C VAL A 35 -5.75 -4.52 7.82
N PRO A 36 -6.30 -4.28 9.02
CA PRO A 36 -7.25 -3.19 9.27
C PRO A 36 -6.69 -1.85 8.78
N ALA A 37 -7.54 -0.99 8.20
CA ALA A 37 -7.09 0.22 7.53
C ALA A 37 -6.32 1.18 8.44
N ASP A 38 -6.72 1.27 9.70
CA ASP A 38 -6.10 2.08 10.76
C ASP A 38 -4.72 1.54 11.23
N GLN A 39 -4.38 0.31 10.85
CA GLN A 39 -3.11 -0.34 11.21
C GLN A 39 -2.16 -0.48 10.02
N ARG A 40 -2.58 -0.06 8.82
CA ARG A 40 -1.76 -0.16 7.62
C ARG A 40 -0.61 0.84 7.64
N VAL A 41 0.53 0.38 7.17
CA VAL A 41 1.66 1.25 6.83
C VAL A 41 1.34 1.97 5.53
N THR A 42 1.62 3.27 5.47
CA THR A 42 1.22 4.11 4.34
C THR A 42 2.39 4.92 3.77
N ASN A 43 2.28 5.26 2.49
CA ASN A 43 2.99 6.38 1.90
C ASN A 43 2.03 7.57 1.78
N THR A 44 2.56 8.78 1.89
CA THR A 44 1.77 10.00 1.65
C THR A 44 2.43 10.82 0.56
N ALA A 45 1.74 10.97 -0.57
CA ALA A 45 2.10 11.92 -1.61
C ALA A 45 1.64 13.30 -1.19
N ARG A 46 2.53 14.31 -1.26
CA ARG A 46 2.23 15.71 -0.95
C ARG A 46 2.70 16.61 -2.08
N TRP A 47 1.86 17.58 -2.43
CA TRP A 47 2.23 18.59 -3.41
C TRP A 47 1.60 19.94 -3.03
N THR A 48 2.12 20.99 -3.66
CA THR A 48 1.67 22.36 -3.41
C THR A 48 1.50 23.06 -4.74
N THR A 49 0.41 23.80 -4.89
CA THR A 49 0.18 24.72 -6.01
C THR A 49 0.39 26.14 -5.52
N ALA A 50 1.06 26.97 -6.31
CA ALA A 50 1.16 28.42 -6.03
C ALA A 50 -0.10 29.15 -6.51
N SER A 51 -0.71 28.67 -7.60
CA SER A 51 -1.97 29.11 -8.18
C SER A 51 -2.58 27.98 -8.97
N GLU A 52 -3.86 28.07 -9.27
CA GLU A 52 -4.58 27.11 -10.12
C GLU A 52 -5.37 27.84 -11.20
N ALA A 53 -5.50 27.23 -12.37
CA ALA A 53 -6.26 27.76 -13.50
C ALA A 53 -7.13 26.66 -14.11
N ASN A 54 -8.43 26.76 -13.90
CA ASN A 54 -9.41 25.77 -14.35
C ASN A 54 -9.10 24.34 -13.85
N THR A 55 -8.52 24.20 -12.67
CA THR A 55 -8.15 22.92 -12.09
C THR A 55 -9.36 22.22 -11.49
N PHE A 56 -9.74 21.07 -12.06
CA PHE A 56 -10.75 20.21 -11.48
C PHE A 56 -10.18 19.42 -10.30
N GLY A 57 -8.98 18.86 -10.45
CA GLY A 57 -8.34 18.07 -9.41
C GLY A 57 -7.10 17.34 -9.88
N TYR A 58 -6.69 16.37 -9.08
CA TYR A 58 -5.42 15.66 -9.24
C TYR A 58 -5.60 14.17 -9.10
N ASP A 59 -4.96 13.41 -9.99
CA ASP A 59 -4.79 11.97 -9.84
C ASP A 59 -3.35 11.65 -9.45
N VAL A 60 -3.19 10.66 -8.57
CA VAL A 60 -1.88 10.16 -8.12
C VAL A 60 -1.59 8.84 -8.81
N TYR A 61 -0.40 8.72 -9.35
CA TYR A 61 0.10 7.53 -10.02
C TYR A 61 1.26 6.93 -9.26
N ARG A 62 1.33 5.61 -9.24
CA ARG A 62 2.40 4.84 -8.58
C ARG A 62 3.02 3.85 -9.55
N GLY A 63 4.34 3.72 -9.48
CA GLY A 63 5.15 2.71 -10.18
C GLY A 63 6.09 1.98 -9.25
N ASP A 64 6.57 0.82 -9.70
CA ASP A 64 7.55 0.01 -8.98
C ASP A 64 9.00 0.38 -9.35
N SER A 65 9.19 1.26 -10.32
CA SER A 65 10.48 1.84 -10.72
C SER A 65 10.29 3.22 -11.34
N GLU A 66 11.35 4.02 -11.40
CA GLU A 66 11.34 5.40 -11.89
C GLU A 66 10.90 5.49 -13.36
N ASP A 67 11.41 4.58 -14.20
CA ASP A 67 11.14 4.54 -15.64
C ASP A 67 10.12 3.45 -16.01
N GLY A 68 9.46 2.86 -15.03
CA GLY A 68 8.53 1.76 -15.22
C GLY A 68 7.13 2.20 -15.59
N LYS A 69 6.23 1.22 -15.56
CA LYS A 69 4.81 1.48 -15.74
C LYS A 69 4.21 2.07 -14.48
N PHE A 70 3.50 3.18 -14.62
CA PHE A 70 2.71 3.79 -13.55
C PHE A 70 1.24 3.44 -13.69
N VAL A 71 0.59 3.20 -12.54
CA VAL A 71 -0.85 2.99 -12.44
C VAL A 71 -1.47 4.07 -11.56
N ARG A 72 -2.63 4.55 -11.97
CA ARG A 72 -3.41 5.47 -11.14
C ARG A 72 -3.90 4.74 -9.89
N ILE A 73 -3.67 5.32 -8.73
CA ILE A 73 -4.07 4.77 -7.43
C ILE A 73 -5.20 5.56 -6.75
N THR A 74 -5.48 6.77 -7.18
CA THR A 74 -6.66 7.53 -6.76
C THR A 74 -7.93 6.89 -7.35
N LYS A 75 -8.88 6.54 -6.50
CA LYS A 75 -10.21 6.07 -6.93
C LYS A 75 -11.07 7.21 -7.44
N LYS A 76 -10.92 8.37 -6.81
CA LYS A 76 -11.51 9.66 -7.20
C LYS A 76 -10.40 10.70 -7.17
N PRO A 77 -10.39 11.68 -8.07
CA PRO A 77 -9.43 12.76 -8.02
C PRO A 77 -9.47 13.51 -6.69
N VAL A 78 -8.31 13.93 -6.22
CA VAL A 78 -8.22 14.93 -5.14
C VAL A 78 -8.68 16.26 -5.74
N LEU A 79 -9.76 16.83 -5.21
CA LEU A 79 -10.37 18.01 -5.81
C LEU A 79 -9.44 19.23 -5.72
N GLY A 80 -9.33 19.97 -6.80
CA GLY A 80 -8.67 21.26 -6.88
C GLY A 80 -9.61 22.42 -6.48
N ASN A 81 -9.12 23.64 -6.60
CA ASN A 81 -9.84 24.87 -6.24
C ASN A 81 -10.28 25.70 -7.45
N GLY A 82 -10.32 25.09 -8.64
CA GLY A 82 -10.75 25.75 -9.87
C GLY A 82 -9.74 26.76 -10.36
N THR A 83 -10.05 28.06 -10.26
CA THR A 83 -9.13 29.14 -10.61
C THR A 83 -8.89 30.00 -9.36
N THR A 84 -7.65 30.04 -8.91
CA THR A 84 -7.24 30.77 -7.71
C THR A 84 -5.79 31.22 -7.81
N SER A 85 -5.47 32.36 -7.23
CA SER A 85 -4.10 32.85 -7.05
C SER A 85 -3.50 32.50 -5.68
N GLU A 86 -4.24 31.74 -4.87
CA GLU A 86 -3.78 31.32 -3.55
C GLU A 86 -2.99 30.03 -3.61
N THR A 87 -2.08 29.87 -2.65
CA THR A 87 -1.32 28.65 -2.48
C THR A 87 -2.15 27.58 -1.77
N HIS A 88 -2.25 26.40 -2.37
CA HIS A 88 -2.93 25.26 -1.79
C HIS A 88 -1.98 24.07 -1.61
N LYS A 89 -2.20 23.34 -0.51
CA LYS A 89 -1.46 22.11 -0.16
C LYS A 89 -2.38 20.92 -0.22
N TYR A 90 -1.90 19.86 -0.85
CA TYR A 90 -2.65 18.63 -1.06
C TYR A 90 -1.88 17.44 -0.53
N GLU A 91 -2.62 16.41 -0.16
CA GLU A 91 -2.04 15.11 0.17
C GLU A 91 -2.96 13.97 -0.27
N PHE A 92 -2.33 12.85 -0.58
CA PHE A 92 -2.99 11.58 -0.83
C PHE A 92 -2.27 10.47 -0.07
N VAL A 93 -3.02 9.69 0.71
CA VAL A 93 -2.50 8.58 1.50
C VAL A 93 -2.69 7.29 0.72
N ASP A 94 -1.58 6.61 0.42
CA ASP A 94 -1.55 5.29 -0.19
C ASP A 94 -1.37 4.23 0.90
N ASP A 95 -2.46 3.56 1.25
CA ASP A 95 -2.52 2.47 2.23
C ASP A 95 -2.42 1.07 1.60
N THR A 96 -2.14 1.02 0.29
CA THR A 96 -2.09 -0.22 -0.49
C THR A 96 -0.67 -0.69 -0.81
N ILE A 97 0.33 -0.06 -0.21
CA ILE A 97 1.74 -0.40 -0.40
C ILE A 97 2.11 -1.75 0.22
N ASP A 98 3.16 -2.37 -0.31
CA ASP A 98 3.97 -3.34 0.44
C ASP A 98 4.97 -2.54 1.29
N PRO A 99 4.97 -2.65 2.62
CA PRO A 99 5.85 -1.86 3.49
C PRO A 99 7.35 -2.06 3.22
N CYS A 100 7.72 -3.18 2.61
CA CYS A 100 9.11 -3.56 2.34
C CYS A 100 9.59 -3.17 0.94
N LYS A 101 8.74 -2.50 0.15
CA LYS A 101 9.07 -2.04 -1.20
C LYS A 101 9.24 -0.55 -1.28
N GLU A 102 10.10 -0.12 -2.20
CA GLU A 102 10.17 1.25 -2.66
C GLU A 102 9.15 1.49 -3.77
N TYR A 103 8.65 2.72 -3.85
CA TYR A 103 7.70 3.12 -4.88
C TYR A 103 8.06 4.47 -5.46
N TRP A 104 7.64 4.71 -6.69
CA TRP A 104 7.76 5.99 -7.38
C TRP A 104 6.37 6.54 -7.65
N TYR A 105 6.22 7.84 -7.50
CA TYR A 105 4.95 8.53 -7.64
C TYR A 105 5.09 9.74 -8.56
N TYR A 106 4.00 10.10 -9.22
CA TYR A 106 3.80 11.43 -9.75
C TYR A 106 2.34 11.83 -9.60
N VAL A 107 2.07 13.13 -9.71
CA VAL A 107 0.73 13.72 -9.68
C VAL A 107 0.41 14.25 -11.07
N GLU A 108 -0.80 14.01 -11.54
CA GLU A 108 -1.36 14.51 -12.78
C GLU A 108 -2.48 15.49 -12.46
N GLU A 109 -2.45 16.66 -13.05
CA GLU A 109 -3.52 17.63 -12.97
C GLU A 109 -4.61 17.31 -14.01
N ILE A 110 -5.84 17.55 -13.64
CA ILE A 110 -7.03 17.42 -14.49
C ILE A 110 -7.70 18.79 -14.51
N THR A 111 -7.91 19.35 -15.69
CA THR A 111 -8.64 20.60 -15.84
C THR A 111 -10.15 20.37 -15.83
N THR A 112 -10.94 21.43 -15.70
CA THR A 112 -12.41 21.39 -15.81
C THR A 112 -12.90 21.01 -17.21
N SER A 113 -12.05 21.15 -18.25
CA SER A 113 -12.29 20.64 -19.61
C SER A 113 -11.94 19.16 -19.78
N GLY A 114 -11.32 18.54 -18.77
CA GLY A 114 -10.90 17.14 -18.81
C GLY A 114 -9.51 16.89 -19.38
N GLU A 115 -8.76 17.95 -19.69
CA GLU A 115 -7.36 17.83 -20.11
C GLU A 115 -6.52 17.34 -18.95
N ARG A 116 -5.47 16.57 -19.25
CA ARG A 116 -4.58 15.96 -18.26
C ARG A 116 -3.15 16.29 -18.56
N ALA A 117 -2.41 16.69 -17.54
CA ALA A 117 -0.98 16.99 -17.63
C ALA A 117 -0.24 16.53 -16.38
N LYS A 118 0.95 15.98 -16.55
CA LYS A 118 1.83 15.64 -15.43
C LYS A 118 2.18 16.93 -14.68
N PHE A 119 1.78 17.02 -13.42
CA PHE A 119 1.97 18.19 -12.58
C PHE A 119 3.31 18.16 -11.84
N THR A 120 3.71 17.00 -11.30
CA THR A 120 4.99 16.85 -10.60
C THR A 120 5.99 16.05 -11.43
N THR A 121 7.28 16.20 -11.14
CA THR A 121 8.28 15.19 -11.49
C THR A 121 7.99 13.89 -10.76
N VAL A 122 8.64 12.80 -11.18
CA VAL A 122 8.59 11.53 -10.43
C VAL A 122 9.38 11.70 -9.13
N PHE A 123 8.81 11.25 -8.02
CA PHE A 123 9.46 11.24 -6.72
C PHE A 123 9.38 9.86 -6.07
N LYS A 124 10.43 9.52 -5.31
CA LYS A 124 10.60 8.20 -4.71
C LYS A 124 10.14 8.19 -3.25
N ALA A 125 9.39 7.16 -2.88
CA ALA A 125 9.12 6.78 -1.49
C ALA A 125 9.94 5.55 -1.13
N LYS A 126 10.77 5.66 -0.09
CA LYS A 126 11.56 4.56 0.43
C LYS A 126 10.67 3.50 1.09
N ALA A 127 11.16 2.26 1.15
CA ALA A 127 10.55 1.22 1.96
C ALA A 127 10.43 1.67 3.41
N LYS A 128 9.34 1.28 4.08
CA LYS A 128 9.09 1.58 5.50
C LYS A 128 9.64 0.50 6.42
N ARG A 129 9.86 -0.68 5.87
CA ARG A 129 10.37 -1.86 6.57
C ARG A 129 11.52 -2.49 5.78
N ASN A 130 12.42 -3.13 6.50
CA ASN A 130 13.40 -4.04 5.92
C ASN A 130 12.74 -5.38 5.54
N PRO A 131 13.39 -6.22 4.72
CA PRO A 131 12.85 -7.52 4.36
C PRO A 131 12.54 -8.45 5.54
N ASP A 132 13.19 -8.25 6.68
CA ASP A 132 12.94 -8.96 7.95
C ASP A 132 11.76 -8.39 8.75
N GLY A 133 11.07 -7.34 8.22
CA GLY A 133 9.93 -6.68 8.85
C GLY A 133 10.30 -5.63 9.91
N THR A 134 11.58 -5.40 10.18
CA THR A 134 12.02 -4.33 11.08
C THR A 134 11.81 -2.95 10.45
N PRO A 135 11.65 -1.84 11.24
CA PRO A 135 11.57 -0.49 10.69
C PRO A 135 12.81 -0.13 9.87
N ALA A 136 12.63 0.41 8.65
CA ALA A 136 13.75 0.76 7.77
C ALA A 136 14.63 1.89 8.34
N ASP A 137 14.08 2.72 9.22
CA ASP A 137 14.78 3.84 9.87
C ASP A 137 15.32 3.44 11.24
N ALA A 138 15.22 2.18 11.66
CA ALA A 138 15.77 1.73 12.93
C ALA A 138 17.29 1.94 12.89
N LYS A 139 17.77 2.90 13.70
CA LYS A 139 19.21 3.06 13.94
C LYS A 139 19.79 1.72 14.40
N PRO A 140 20.87 1.21 13.78
CA PRO A 140 21.48 -0.03 14.23
C PRO A 140 21.70 0.04 15.74
N ALA A 141 21.24 -0.97 16.47
CA ALA A 141 21.56 -1.08 17.89
C ALA A 141 23.08 -0.98 18.01
N ALA A 142 23.57 0.02 18.76
CA ALA A 142 24.98 0.18 19.00
C ALA A 142 25.49 -1.13 19.60
N ASP A 143 26.41 -1.77 18.87
CA ASP A 143 27.07 -3.00 19.29
C ASP A 143 27.69 -2.71 20.67
N LYS A 144 27.09 -3.25 21.72
CA LYS A 144 27.71 -3.27 23.04
C LYS A 144 28.87 -4.24 22.98
N LYS A 145 30.01 -3.78 22.42
CA LYS A 145 31.27 -4.45 22.69
C LYS A 145 31.46 -4.51 24.21
N GLY A 146 31.17 -5.69 24.75
CA GLY A 146 31.56 -6.03 26.12
C GLY A 146 33.07 -5.92 26.28
N HIS A 147 33.45 -5.22 27.29
CA HIS A 147 34.80 -5.25 27.84
C HIS A 147 34.84 -6.38 28.85
#